data_5f6a1da9d8b4a2587d6cd987953b86c6
#
_entry.id   5f6a1da9d8b4a2587d6cd987953b86c6
#
_cell.length_a   1.000
_cell.length_b   1.000
_cell.length_c   1.000
_cell.angle_alpha   90.00
_cell.angle_beta   90.00
_cell.angle_gamma   90.00
#
_symmetry.space_group_name_H-M   'P 1'
#
loop_
_entity.id
_entity.type
_entity.pdbx_description
1 polymer ?
#
loop_
_entity_poly.entity_id
_entity_poly.type
_entity_poly.pdbx_seq_one_letter_code
_entity_poly.pdbx_strand_id
1 'polypeptide(L)'
;GAGLGPGAWRLREAWRRGGLEALAREPAVRALGQEAWREVRGSPGGLAWLIDVRAKLLRAGSEFRAEHPDLEPSLRAELCGAFLPAAGTRNEAGSRQGGLAAKVMTQDSPAAVLQRAVDAERVHSMASTRELLPRLTDPFCGLALEHPELGGRPLAFLYTRLFPRRGDLGQTLARVMPSACSLQSPAAQLGDPGAARSAVFYSVSAAEPGLQGLGMAGLLIKRAVGALSASHPRLSSFATLSPVRGFRRWVLRHGGTVSARLRALVSAPDDFAANSAAETEREQLLADLEEHRAGLLG
;
A
#
# COMPACT_ATOMS: atom_id res chain seq x y z
N GLY A 1 -34.48 12.87 7.45
CA GLY A 1 -33.31 12.04 7.63
C GLY A 1 -33.71 10.58 7.66
N ALA A 2 -33.14 9.76 6.79
CA ALA A 2 -33.30 8.32 6.87
C ALA A 2 -32.77 7.88 8.26
N GLY A 3 -33.66 7.36 9.12
CA GLY A 3 -33.35 6.96 10.47
C GLY A 3 -32.32 5.84 10.46
N LEU A 4 -31.36 5.91 11.37
CA LEU A 4 -30.44 4.80 11.64
C LEU A 4 -31.28 3.59 12.09
N GLY A 5 -30.96 2.40 11.63
CA GLY A 5 -31.50 1.18 12.20
C GLY A 5 -31.19 1.09 13.71
N PRO A 6 -31.97 0.31 14.46
CA PRO A 6 -31.84 0.25 15.94
C PRO A 6 -30.45 -0.20 16.38
N GLY A 7 -29.83 -1.12 15.68
CA GLY A 7 -28.47 -1.59 15.95
C GLY A 7 -27.43 -0.47 15.70
N ALA A 8 -27.49 0.17 14.55
CA ALA A 8 -26.59 1.26 14.18
C ALA A 8 -26.68 2.44 15.15
N TRP A 9 -27.91 2.78 15.57
CA TRP A 9 -28.12 3.85 16.54
C TRP A 9 -27.45 3.52 17.88
N ARG A 10 -27.69 2.31 18.42
CA ARG A 10 -27.08 1.86 19.69
C ARG A 10 -25.58 1.89 19.67
N LEU A 11 -24.95 1.39 18.61
CA LEU A 11 -23.49 1.36 18.49
C LEU A 11 -22.90 2.77 18.43
N ARG A 12 -23.51 3.67 17.65
CA ARG A 12 -23.05 5.06 17.57
C ARG A 12 -23.27 5.83 18.87
N GLU A 13 -24.34 5.53 19.58
CA GLU A 13 -24.63 6.14 20.88
C GLU A 13 -23.66 5.63 21.96
N ALA A 14 -23.37 4.33 22.01
CA ALA A 14 -22.37 3.77 22.90
C ALA A 14 -21.00 4.40 22.64
N TRP A 15 -20.62 4.54 21.37
CA TRP A 15 -19.38 5.21 21.00
C TRP A 15 -19.31 6.67 21.47
N ARG A 16 -20.40 7.43 21.36
CA ARG A 16 -20.46 8.83 21.82
C ARG A 16 -20.34 8.93 23.34
N ARG A 17 -20.94 7.99 24.08
CA ARG A 17 -20.93 7.99 25.55
C ARG A 17 -19.57 7.66 26.15
N GLY A 18 -18.86 6.72 25.61
CA GLY A 18 -17.63 6.22 26.23
C GLY A 18 -16.64 5.55 25.28
N GLY A 19 -16.69 5.90 23.99
CA GLY A 19 -15.72 5.42 23.01
C GLY A 19 -15.70 3.90 22.87
N LEU A 20 -14.49 3.35 22.80
CA LEU A 20 -14.27 1.93 22.56
C LEU A 20 -14.78 1.04 23.72
N GLU A 21 -14.61 1.50 24.96
CA GLU A 21 -15.05 0.77 26.16
C GLU A 21 -16.57 0.59 26.20
N ALA A 22 -17.32 1.66 25.99
CA ALA A 22 -18.77 1.59 25.99
C ALA A 22 -19.28 0.78 24.78
N LEU A 23 -18.64 0.91 23.62
CA LEU A 23 -18.96 0.13 22.43
C LEU A 23 -18.76 -1.37 22.67
N ALA A 24 -17.67 -1.77 23.27
CA ALA A 24 -17.35 -3.18 23.52
C ALA A 24 -18.33 -3.84 24.52
N ARG A 25 -18.90 -3.05 25.43
CA ARG A 25 -19.91 -3.50 26.40
C ARG A 25 -21.34 -3.45 25.85
N GLU A 26 -21.56 -2.85 24.67
CA GLU A 26 -22.90 -2.72 24.09
C GLU A 26 -23.49 -4.11 23.76
N PRO A 27 -24.66 -4.47 24.31
CA PRO A 27 -25.26 -5.78 24.06
C PRO A 27 -25.52 -6.05 22.57
N ALA A 28 -25.78 -5.00 21.77
CA ALA A 28 -25.99 -5.13 20.33
C ALA A 28 -24.77 -5.72 19.61
N VAL A 29 -23.55 -5.49 20.10
CA VAL A 29 -22.32 -6.08 19.56
C VAL A 29 -22.34 -7.61 19.71
N ARG A 30 -22.84 -8.10 20.85
CA ARG A 30 -22.90 -9.53 21.16
C ARG A 30 -24.15 -10.20 20.59
N ALA A 31 -25.28 -9.54 20.66
CA ALA A 31 -26.58 -10.12 20.28
C ALA A 31 -26.86 -10.07 18.77
N LEU A 32 -26.51 -8.97 18.08
CA LEU A 32 -26.76 -8.77 16.66
C LEU A 32 -25.54 -9.05 15.79
N GLY A 33 -24.34 -9.21 16.39
CA GLY A 33 -23.12 -9.59 15.69
C GLY A 33 -22.87 -8.72 14.43
N GLN A 34 -22.72 -9.38 13.29
CA GLN A 34 -22.46 -8.72 12.00
C GLN A 34 -23.62 -7.87 11.49
N GLU A 35 -24.86 -8.12 11.91
CA GLU A 35 -26.02 -7.35 11.44
C GLU A 35 -25.94 -5.89 11.91
N ALA A 36 -25.58 -5.64 13.17
CA ALA A 36 -25.42 -4.30 13.68
C ALA A 36 -24.32 -3.52 12.94
N TRP A 37 -23.22 -4.18 12.61
CA TRP A 37 -22.15 -3.56 11.81
C TRP A 37 -22.60 -3.26 10.39
N ARG A 38 -23.38 -4.15 9.78
CA ARG A 38 -23.96 -3.96 8.43
C ARG A 38 -24.94 -2.79 8.40
N GLU A 39 -25.79 -2.64 9.43
CA GLU A 39 -26.65 -1.47 9.57
C GLU A 39 -25.84 -0.17 9.66
N VAL A 40 -24.76 -0.18 10.48
CA VAL A 40 -23.85 0.99 10.55
C VAL A 40 -23.23 1.28 9.19
N ARG A 41 -22.71 0.26 8.49
CA ARG A 41 -22.12 0.45 7.17
C ARG A 41 -23.09 1.07 6.18
N GLY A 42 -24.33 0.62 6.16
CA GLY A 42 -25.38 1.15 5.29
C GLY A 42 -25.86 2.56 5.64
N SER A 43 -25.42 3.14 6.76
CA SER A 43 -25.79 4.48 7.18
C SER A 43 -24.83 5.55 6.64
N PRO A 44 -25.25 6.81 6.49
CA PRO A 44 -24.37 7.89 6.04
C PRO A 44 -23.09 7.99 6.88
N GLY A 45 -21.93 7.95 6.22
CA GLY A 45 -20.62 7.96 6.86
C GLY A 45 -20.29 6.70 7.67
N GLY A 46 -21.09 5.63 7.54
CA GLY A 46 -20.95 4.39 8.32
C GLY A 46 -19.64 3.68 8.02
N LEU A 47 -19.25 3.58 6.75
CA LEU A 47 -18.00 2.95 6.36
C LEU A 47 -16.79 3.66 6.94
N ALA A 48 -16.75 5.00 6.88
CA ALA A 48 -15.67 5.79 7.48
C ALA A 48 -15.60 5.57 9.00
N TRP A 49 -16.77 5.56 9.66
CA TRP A 49 -16.85 5.34 11.10
C TRP A 49 -16.33 3.95 11.50
N LEU A 50 -16.68 2.89 10.77
CA LEU A 50 -16.19 1.53 11.02
C LEU A 50 -14.66 1.44 10.89
N ILE A 51 -14.07 2.12 9.91
CA ILE A 51 -12.61 2.22 9.74
C ILE A 51 -11.99 2.91 10.96
N ASP A 52 -12.57 4.01 11.42
CA ASP A 52 -12.04 4.77 12.55
C ASP A 52 -12.17 4.00 13.88
N VAL A 53 -13.28 3.28 14.08
CA VAL A 53 -13.46 2.37 15.24
C VAL A 53 -12.39 1.29 15.25
N ARG A 54 -12.20 0.61 14.11
CA ARG A 54 -11.18 -0.43 14.02
C ARG A 54 -9.76 0.12 14.18
N ALA A 55 -9.48 1.32 13.69
CA ALA A 55 -8.19 1.98 13.91
C ALA A 55 -7.91 2.22 15.40
N LYS A 56 -8.91 2.60 16.19
CA LYS A 56 -8.77 2.74 17.63
C LYS A 56 -8.62 1.39 18.34
N LEU A 57 -9.38 0.39 17.90
CA LEU A 57 -9.28 -0.97 18.43
C LEU A 57 -7.90 -1.60 18.21
N LEU A 58 -7.32 -1.41 17.02
CA LEU A 58 -5.96 -1.89 16.72
C LEU A 58 -4.88 -1.21 17.55
N ARG A 59 -5.12 0.02 18.02
CA ARG A 59 -4.25 0.77 18.94
C ARG A 59 -4.49 0.44 20.40
N ALA A 60 -5.63 -0.15 20.74
CA ALA A 60 -5.91 -0.61 22.10
C ALA A 60 -4.92 -1.69 22.54
N GLY A 61 -4.58 -1.71 23.81
CA GLY A 61 -3.65 -2.67 24.39
C GLY A 61 -4.07 -4.13 24.20
N SER A 62 -3.13 -5.04 24.43
CA SER A 62 -3.40 -6.50 24.35
C SER A 62 -4.45 -6.96 25.37
N GLU A 63 -4.48 -6.33 26.55
CA GLU A 63 -5.46 -6.62 27.60
C GLU A 63 -6.89 -6.34 27.13
N PHE A 64 -7.14 -5.13 26.61
CA PHE A 64 -8.46 -4.79 26.07
C PHE A 64 -8.93 -5.78 25.00
N ARG A 65 -8.04 -6.16 24.09
CA ARG A 65 -8.39 -7.12 23.03
C ARG A 65 -8.62 -8.55 23.56
N ALA A 66 -7.95 -8.93 24.63
CA ALA A 66 -8.17 -10.22 25.30
C ALA A 66 -9.52 -10.25 26.04
N GLU A 67 -9.97 -9.13 26.61
CA GLU A 67 -11.29 -9.01 27.23
C GLU A 67 -12.44 -9.00 26.20
N HIS A 68 -12.15 -8.56 24.96
CA HIS A 68 -13.13 -8.42 23.89
C HIS A 68 -12.68 -9.14 22.59
N PRO A 69 -12.49 -10.47 22.62
CA PRO A 69 -11.85 -11.22 21.53
C PRO A 69 -12.64 -11.21 20.21
N ASP A 70 -13.95 -11.05 20.25
CA ASP A 70 -14.82 -11.11 19.06
C ASP A 70 -14.97 -9.76 18.34
N LEU A 71 -14.58 -8.66 18.99
CA LEU A 71 -14.83 -7.31 18.48
C LEU A 71 -14.02 -7.03 17.19
N GLU A 72 -12.72 -7.32 17.19
CA GLU A 72 -11.87 -7.12 16.01
C GLU A 72 -12.23 -8.06 14.85
N PRO A 73 -12.40 -9.37 15.07
CA PRO A 73 -12.82 -10.27 14.00
C PRO A 73 -14.13 -9.90 13.34
N SER A 74 -15.14 -9.46 14.11
CA SER A 74 -16.44 -9.06 13.59
C SER A 74 -16.37 -7.78 12.76
N LEU A 75 -15.67 -6.75 13.22
CA LEU A 75 -15.41 -5.52 12.46
C LEU A 75 -14.60 -5.81 11.18
N ARG A 76 -13.57 -6.65 11.29
CA ARG A 76 -12.76 -7.08 10.16
C ARG A 76 -13.59 -7.76 9.10
N ALA A 77 -14.46 -8.68 9.49
CA ALA A 77 -15.33 -9.41 8.57
C ALA A 77 -16.25 -8.45 7.80
N GLU A 78 -16.85 -7.46 8.47
CA GLU A 78 -17.70 -6.46 7.83
C GLU A 78 -16.94 -5.57 6.86
N LEU A 79 -15.74 -5.09 7.25
CA LEU A 79 -14.90 -4.30 6.36
C LEU A 79 -14.37 -5.13 5.17
N CYS A 80 -14.02 -6.40 5.37
CA CYS A 80 -13.69 -7.29 4.26
C CYS A 80 -14.86 -7.42 3.28
N GLY A 81 -16.09 -7.61 3.78
CA GLY A 81 -17.29 -7.66 2.95
C GLY A 81 -17.57 -6.36 2.16
N ALA A 82 -17.16 -5.21 2.70
CA ALA A 82 -17.29 -3.92 2.02
C ALA A 82 -16.27 -3.74 0.89
N PHE A 83 -15.00 -4.12 1.11
CA PHE A 83 -13.90 -3.83 0.19
C PHE A 83 -13.51 -4.99 -0.71
N LEU A 84 -13.72 -6.22 -0.26
CA LEU A 84 -13.34 -7.45 -0.99
C LEU A 84 -14.63 -8.12 -1.49
N PRO A 85 -15.08 -7.83 -2.72
CA PRO A 85 -16.28 -8.45 -3.23
C PRO A 85 -16.13 -9.97 -3.27
N ALA A 86 -17.23 -10.67 -2.99
CA ALA A 86 -17.29 -12.12 -3.19
C ALA A 86 -16.87 -12.47 -4.62
N ALA A 87 -16.14 -13.57 -4.78
CA ALA A 87 -15.66 -14.00 -6.08
C ALA A 87 -16.86 -14.15 -7.04
N GLY A 88 -16.84 -13.43 -8.16
CA GLY A 88 -17.86 -13.53 -9.21
C GLY A 88 -18.87 -12.38 -9.28
N THR A 89 -18.99 -11.52 -8.28
CA THR A 89 -19.93 -10.39 -8.34
C THR A 89 -19.37 -9.26 -9.21
N ARG A 90 -20.06 -8.98 -10.34
CA ARG A 90 -19.87 -7.78 -11.16
C ARG A 90 -21.12 -6.93 -11.04
N ASN A 91 -20.97 -5.60 -11.02
CA ASN A 91 -22.11 -4.70 -11.19
C ASN A 91 -22.53 -4.71 -12.68
N GLU A 92 -23.73 -4.15 -12.98
CA GLU A 92 -24.28 -4.05 -14.34
C GLU A 92 -23.33 -3.32 -15.32
N ALA A 93 -22.40 -2.49 -14.83
CA ALA A 93 -21.37 -1.82 -15.61
C ALA A 93 -20.10 -2.66 -15.79
N GLY A 94 -20.09 -3.96 -15.42
CA GLY A 94 -18.93 -4.85 -15.57
C GLY A 94 -17.82 -4.62 -14.55
N SER A 95 -17.92 -3.63 -13.66
CA SER A 95 -16.98 -3.40 -12.56
C SER A 95 -17.22 -4.39 -11.43
N ARG A 96 -16.15 -4.88 -10.80
CA ARG A 96 -16.29 -5.72 -9.60
C ARG A 96 -16.94 -4.90 -8.48
N GLN A 97 -18.01 -5.45 -7.89
CA GLN A 97 -18.65 -4.88 -6.71
C GLN A 97 -17.59 -4.57 -5.63
N GLY A 98 -17.71 -3.41 -4.98
CA GLY A 98 -16.77 -2.98 -3.95
C GLY A 98 -16.32 -1.52 -4.10
N GLY A 99 -16.74 -0.82 -5.18
CA GLY A 99 -16.56 0.63 -5.34
C GLY A 99 -15.11 1.14 -5.38
N LEU A 100 -14.13 0.29 -5.10
CA LEU A 100 -12.73 0.68 -5.05
C LEU A 100 -12.17 1.00 -6.44
N ALA A 101 -11.60 2.19 -6.58
CA ALA A 101 -10.93 2.65 -7.80
C ALA A 101 -9.47 3.03 -7.50
N ALA A 102 -8.56 2.67 -8.40
CA ALA A 102 -7.23 3.24 -8.43
C ALA A 102 -7.24 4.47 -9.33
N LYS A 103 -6.95 5.62 -8.75
CA LYS A 103 -6.85 6.89 -9.47
C LYS A 103 -5.38 7.31 -9.59
N VAL A 104 -4.99 7.75 -10.77
CA VAL A 104 -3.67 8.35 -10.98
C VAL A 104 -3.62 9.68 -10.26
N MET A 105 -2.59 9.88 -9.46
CA MET A 105 -2.27 11.17 -8.84
C MET A 105 -1.42 12.01 -9.79
N THR A 106 -1.71 13.30 -9.83
CA THR A 106 -0.96 14.31 -10.58
C THR A 106 -0.58 15.46 -9.66
N GLN A 107 0.20 16.40 -10.17
CA GLN A 107 0.52 17.64 -9.45
C GLN A 107 -0.73 18.46 -9.13
N ASP A 108 -1.79 18.32 -9.95
CA ASP A 108 -3.07 19.03 -9.80
C ASP A 108 -4.05 18.28 -8.86
N SER A 109 -3.63 17.17 -8.28
CA SER A 109 -4.44 16.45 -7.28
C SER A 109 -4.68 17.35 -6.06
N PRO A 110 -5.84 17.23 -5.37
CA PRO A 110 -6.14 18.06 -4.21
C PRO A 110 -5.01 18.04 -3.17
N ALA A 111 -4.64 19.20 -2.64
CA ALA A 111 -3.53 19.35 -1.69
C ALA A 111 -3.66 18.38 -0.48
N ALA A 112 -4.89 18.15 -0.01
CA ALA A 112 -5.15 17.20 1.07
C ALA A 112 -4.79 15.75 0.70
N VAL A 113 -4.98 15.34 -0.57
CA VAL A 113 -4.60 14.02 -1.09
C VAL A 113 -3.07 13.93 -1.17
N LEU A 114 -2.40 14.98 -1.70
CA LEU A 114 -0.95 15.03 -1.81
C LEU A 114 -0.28 15.00 -0.42
N GLN A 115 -0.78 15.78 0.54
CA GLN A 115 -0.27 15.77 1.90
C GLN A 115 -0.46 14.39 2.55
N ARG A 116 -1.64 13.78 2.38
CA ARG A 116 -1.90 12.45 2.91
C ARG A 116 -0.99 11.38 2.29
N ALA A 117 -0.61 11.52 1.03
CA ALA A 117 0.34 10.65 0.35
C ALA A 117 1.75 10.74 0.98
N VAL A 118 2.19 11.94 1.33
CA VAL A 118 3.45 12.18 2.07
C VAL A 118 3.39 11.54 3.46
N ASP A 119 2.31 11.80 4.21
CA ASP A 119 2.15 11.32 5.59
C ASP A 119 2.04 9.80 5.68
N ALA A 120 1.49 9.15 4.65
CA ALA A 120 1.30 7.71 4.60
C ALA A 120 2.55 6.93 4.17
N GLU A 121 3.50 7.57 3.49
CA GLU A 121 4.68 6.90 2.94
C GLU A 121 5.62 6.41 4.05
N ARG A 122 5.79 5.08 4.14
CA ARG A 122 6.58 4.42 5.20
C ARG A 122 7.82 3.71 4.68
N VAL A 123 7.87 3.42 3.38
CA VAL A 123 8.99 2.70 2.76
C VAL A 123 10.10 3.70 2.39
N HIS A 124 9.70 4.78 1.77
CA HIS A 124 10.59 5.84 1.29
C HIS A 124 10.04 7.18 1.73
N SER A 125 10.16 7.46 3.04
CA SER A 125 9.60 8.65 3.68
C SER A 125 9.93 9.95 2.94
N MET A 126 8.99 10.86 2.96
CA MET A 126 9.11 12.19 2.35
C MET A 126 8.90 13.25 3.42
N ALA A 127 9.69 14.31 3.38
CA ALA A 127 9.56 15.42 4.32
C ALA A 127 8.49 16.43 3.87
N SER A 128 8.15 16.45 2.59
CA SER A 128 7.22 17.45 2.02
C SER A 128 6.59 16.96 0.71
N THR A 129 5.51 17.65 0.30
CA THR A 129 4.90 17.45 -1.01
C THR A 129 5.85 17.76 -2.17
N ARG A 130 6.88 18.60 -1.95
CA ARG A 130 7.91 18.88 -2.96
C ARG A 130 8.68 17.61 -3.35
N GLU A 131 8.89 16.68 -2.42
CA GLU A 131 9.55 15.40 -2.68
C GLU A 131 8.61 14.38 -3.34
N LEU A 132 7.30 14.60 -3.23
CA LEU A 132 6.29 13.77 -3.88
C LEU A 132 6.18 14.09 -5.38
N LEU A 133 6.24 15.35 -5.79
CA LEU A 133 5.99 15.78 -7.18
C LEU A 133 6.82 15.01 -8.22
N PRO A 134 8.10 14.73 -8.00
CA PRO A 134 8.89 13.90 -8.89
C PRO A 134 8.36 12.48 -9.09
N ARG A 135 7.71 11.93 -8.05
CA ARG A 135 7.12 10.58 -8.11
C ARG A 135 5.78 10.53 -8.86
N LEU A 136 5.29 11.71 -9.28
CA LEU A 136 4.06 11.88 -10.06
C LEU A 136 4.33 12.33 -11.50
N THR A 137 5.62 12.38 -11.91
CA THR A 137 6.05 12.85 -13.22
C THR A 137 6.73 11.72 -13.98
N ASP A 138 6.40 11.55 -15.27
CA ASP A 138 7.01 10.53 -16.13
C ASP A 138 8.55 10.46 -15.94
N PRO A 139 9.13 9.27 -15.83
CA PRO A 139 8.58 7.92 -15.94
C PRO A 139 7.97 7.34 -14.66
N PHE A 140 7.72 8.17 -13.66
CA PHE A 140 7.08 7.77 -12.42
C PHE A 140 5.58 8.02 -12.45
N CYS A 141 4.83 7.22 -11.73
CA CYS A 141 3.40 7.34 -11.60
C CYS A 141 2.98 6.99 -10.17
N GLY A 142 2.18 7.85 -9.56
CA GLY A 142 1.55 7.61 -8.28
C GLY A 142 0.07 7.26 -8.46
N LEU A 143 -0.42 6.28 -7.71
CA LEU A 143 -1.83 5.92 -7.70
C LEU A 143 -2.37 5.94 -6.28
N ALA A 144 -3.59 6.43 -6.12
CA ALA A 144 -4.36 6.39 -4.87
C ALA A 144 -5.51 5.39 -5.00
N LEU A 145 -5.73 4.58 -3.97
CA LEU A 145 -6.91 3.73 -3.85
C LEU A 145 -7.99 4.51 -3.11
N GLU A 146 -9.15 4.69 -3.76
CA GLU A 146 -10.26 5.44 -3.21
C GLU A 146 -11.55 4.60 -3.22
N HIS A 147 -12.49 4.97 -2.34
CA HIS A 147 -13.84 4.43 -2.32
C HIS A 147 -14.87 5.58 -2.37
N PRO A 148 -15.94 5.51 -3.20
CA PRO A 148 -16.90 6.60 -3.37
C PRO A 148 -17.54 7.06 -2.05
N GLU A 149 -17.88 6.13 -1.17
CA GLU A 149 -18.53 6.43 0.12
C GLU A 149 -17.59 7.16 1.12
N LEU A 150 -16.31 7.26 0.81
CA LEU A 150 -15.32 7.92 1.67
C LEU A 150 -14.96 9.34 1.21
N GLY A 151 -15.74 9.91 0.28
CA GLY A 151 -15.63 11.31 -0.10
C GLY A 151 -14.25 11.72 -0.65
N GLY A 152 -13.56 10.82 -1.38
CA GLY A 152 -12.22 11.08 -1.91
C GLY A 152 -11.09 10.88 -0.90
N ARG A 153 -11.36 10.30 0.27
CA ARG A 153 -10.34 9.90 1.26
C ARG A 153 -9.54 8.71 0.72
N PRO A 154 -8.23 8.86 0.41
CA PRO A 154 -7.43 7.75 -0.07
C PRO A 154 -7.19 6.71 1.02
N LEU A 155 -7.26 5.43 0.64
CA LEU A 155 -7.08 4.28 1.53
C LEU A 155 -5.66 3.74 1.52
N ALA A 156 -5.01 3.85 0.37
CA ALA A 156 -3.64 3.41 0.15
C ALA A 156 -3.03 4.17 -1.02
N PHE A 157 -1.71 4.22 -1.07
CA PHE A 157 -0.94 4.81 -2.16
C PHE A 157 0.03 3.79 -2.72
N LEU A 158 0.28 3.89 -4.03
CA LEU A 158 1.24 3.07 -4.74
C LEU A 158 2.07 3.96 -5.65
N TYR A 159 3.39 3.74 -5.63
CA TYR A 159 4.31 4.42 -6.53
C TYR A 159 4.96 3.40 -7.45
N THR A 160 5.01 3.76 -8.72
CA THR A 160 5.56 2.92 -9.78
C THR A 160 6.50 3.70 -10.67
N ARG A 161 7.45 3.01 -11.26
CA ARG A 161 8.27 3.50 -12.36
C ARG A 161 8.03 2.68 -13.61
N LEU A 162 7.91 3.36 -14.74
CA LEU A 162 7.74 2.79 -16.05
C LEU A 162 9.09 2.67 -16.77
N PHE A 163 9.27 1.60 -17.52
CA PHE A 163 10.50 1.30 -18.27
C PHE A 163 10.17 0.98 -19.74
N PRO A 164 11.00 1.45 -20.71
CA PRO A 164 10.76 1.26 -22.11
C PRO A 164 11.09 -0.16 -22.60
N ARG A 165 11.87 -0.93 -21.85
CA ARG A 165 12.30 -2.29 -22.23
C ARG A 165 11.91 -3.31 -21.17
N ARG A 166 11.69 -4.56 -21.62
CA ARG A 166 11.31 -5.71 -20.77
C ARG A 166 12.52 -6.29 -20.05
N GLY A 167 13.62 -5.95 -20.03
CA GLY A 167 14.81 -6.51 -19.35
C GLY A 167 15.46 -5.55 -18.35
N ASP A 168 15.01 -4.29 -18.35
CA ASP A 168 15.63 -3.25 -17.51
C ASP A 168 15.33 -3.41 -16.02
N LEU A 169 14.48 -4.38 -15.65
CA LEU A 169 14.11 -4.68 -14.27
C LEU A 169 15.30 -5.15 -13.41
N GLY A 170 16.31 -5.77 -14.02
CA GLY A 170 17.50 -6.30 -13.32
C GLY A 170 18.64 -5.29 -13.18
N GLN A 171 18.73 -4.33 -14.08
CA GLN A 171 19.91 -3.45 -14.15
C GLN A 171 19.85 -2.25 -13.21
N THR A 172 18.73 -2.00 -12.51
CA THR A 172 18.60 -0.67 -11.90
C THR A 172 17.70 -0.58 -10.67
N LEU A 173 17.98 -1.35 -9.62
CA LEU A 173 17.40 -1.03 -8.31
C LEU A 173 17.71 0.43 -7.90
N ALA A 174 18.90 0.93 -8.21
CA ALA A 174 19.30 2.31 -7.99
C ALA A 174 18.48 3.34 -8.83
N ARG A 175 18.00 2.93 -10.00
CA ARG A 175 17.21 3.80 -10.88
C ARG A 175 15.69 3.72 -10.64
N VAL A 176 15.21 2.83 -9.80
CA VAL A 176 13.77 2.72 -9.48
C VAL A 176 13.30 3.89 -8.62
N MET A 177 14.20 4.46 -7.80
CA MET A 177 13.88 5.57 -6.92
C MET A 177 14.18 6.92 -7.56
N PRO A 178 13.26 7.90 -7.47
CA PRO A 178 13.58 9.28 -7.84
C PRO A 178 14.52 9.84 -6.77
N SER A 179 15.80 9.98 -7.10
CA SER A 179 16.70 10.80 -6.30
C SER A 179 16.53 12.26 -6.65
N ALA A 180 16.80 13.16 -5.70
CA ALA A 180 16.75 14.60 -5.95
C ALA A 180 17.66 15.01 -7.12
N CYS A 181 18.72 14.25 -7.41
CA CYS A 181 19.65 14.47 -8.50
C CYS A 181 19.12 13.91 -9.84
N SER A 182 18.31 12.85 -9.84
CA SER A 182 17.75 12.21 -11.06
C SER A 182 16.70 13.07 -11.76
N LEU A 183 16.11 14.03 -11.05
CA LEU A 183 15.05 14.91 -11.57
C LEU A 183 15.54 15.95 -12.56
N GLN A 184 16.84 16.22 -12.56
CA GLN A 184 17.47 17.18 -13.46
C GLN A 184 18.06 16.54 -14.71
N SER A 185 17.99 15.20 -14.84
CA SER A 185 18.55 14.50 -15.99
C SER A 185 17.49 14.24 -17.06
N PRO A 186 17.62 14.82 -18.27
CA PRO A 186 16.71 14.59 -19.40
C PRO A 186 16.61 13.10 -19.82
N ALA A 187 17.61 12.29 -19.49
CA ALA A 187 17.68 10.88 -19.82
C ALA A 187 16.71 10.00 -18.99
N ALA A 188 16.03 10.57 -17.98
CA ALA A 188 15.08 9.83 -17.15
C ALA A 188 13.66 9.75 -17.73
N GLN A 189 13.34 10.58 -18.73
CA GLN A 189 12.02 10.62 -19.36
C GLN A 189 11.86 9.48 -20.39
N LEU A 190 10.69 8.89 -20.46
CA LEU A 190 10.37 7.84 -21.46
C LEU A 190 10.39 8.37 -22.89
N GLY A 191 10.39 9.68 -23.11
CA GLY A 191 10.34 10.35 -24.41
C GLY A 191 9.01 10.15 -25.16
N ASP A 192 8.43 8.97 -25.07
CA ASP A 192 7.09 8.61 -25.55
C ASP A 192 6.39 7.81 -24.44
N PRO A 193 5.30 8.29 -23.85
CA PRO A 193 4.52 7.56 -22.84
C PRO A 193 4.04 6.21 -23.35
N GLY A 194 3.83 6.05 -24.67
CA GLY A 194 3.50 4.77 -25.31
C GLY A 194 4.65 3.77 -25.39
N ALA A 195 5.89 4.16 -25.09
CA ALA A 195 7.05 3.28 -25.14
C ALA A 195 7.16 2.32 -23.94
N ALA A 196 6.43 2.56 -22.85
CA ALA A 196 6.49 1.75 -21.65
C ALA A 196 6.15 0.28 -21.92
N ARG A 197 7.04 -0.64 -21.49
CA ARG A 197 6.91 -2.10 -21.60
C ARG A 197 6.84 -2.81 -20.27
N SER A 198 7.40 -2.21 -19.22
CA SER A 198 7.46 -2.76 -17.88
C SER A 198 7.11 -1.70 -16.84
N ALA A 199 6.47 -2.11 -15.75
CA ALA A 199 6.17 -1.28 -14.60
C ALA A 199 6.70 -1.95 -13.32
N VAL A 200 7.43 -1.18 -12.49
CA VAL A 200 7.93 -1.63 -11.19
C VAL A 200 7.21 -0.86 -10.09
N PHE A 201 6.48 -1.57 -9.26
CA PHE A 201 5.86 -1.04 -8.05
C PHE A 201 6.89 -1.04 -6.93
N TYR A 202 7.41 0.13 -6.56
CA TYR A 202 8.51 0.24 -5.60
C TYR A 202 8.08 0.70 -4.20
N SER A 203 6.87 1.23 -4.05
CA SER A 203 6.29 1.53 -2.74
C SER A 203 4.78 1.33 -2.75
N VAL A 204 4.27 0.69 -1.71
CA VAL A 204 2.84 0.57 -1.41
C VAL A 204 2.63 0.90 0.05
N SER A 205 1.90 1.97 0.34
CA SER A 205 1.67 2.48 1.70
C SER A 205 0.19 2.56 2.02
N ALA A 206 -0.23 1.95 3.14
CA ALA A 206 -1.59 2.08 3.63
C ALA A 206 -1.77 3.44 4.32
N ALA A 207 -2.82 4.18 3.93
CA ALA A 207 -3.16 5.47 4.50
C ALA A 207 -4.17 5.37 5.66
N GLU A 208 -4.85 4.22 5.77
CA GLU A 208 -5.89 3.98 6.77
C GLU A 208 -5.46 2.89 7.76
N PRO A 209 -5.11 3.24 9.00
CA PRO A 209 -4.74 2.26 10.02
C PRO A 209 -5.84 1.22 10.28
N GLY A 210 -7.12 1.63 10.20
CA GLY A 210 -8.26 0.74 10.38
C GLY A 210 -8.40 -0.33 9.30
N LEU A 211 -7.68 -0.23 8.18
CA LEU A 211 -7.67 -1.22 7.11
C LEU A 211 -6.42 -2.12 7.13
N GLN A 212 -5.57 -1.99 8.15
CA GLN A 212 -4.40 -2.83 8.30
C GLN A 212 -4.78 -4.32 8.32
N GLY A 213 -4.05 -5.14 7.57
CA GLY A 213 -4.27 -6.58 7.49
C GLY A 213 -5.47 -7.02 6.62
N LEU A 214 -6.17 -6.09 5.94
CA LEU A 214 -7.28 -6.41 5.03
C LEU A 214 -6.85 -6.62 3.56
N GLY A 215 -5.56 -6.68 3.28
CA GLY A 215 -5.07 -6.93 1.91
C GLY A 215 -5.19 -5.75 0.94
N MET A 216 -5.39 -4.52 1.45
CA MET A 216 -5.54 -3.32 0.62
C MET A 216 -4.39 -3.08 -0.34
N ALA A 217 -3.15 -3.36 0.08
CA ALA A 217 -1.96 -3.24 -0.77
C ALA A 217 -2.04 -4.16 -2.00
N GLY A 218 -2.37 -5.44 -1.81
CA GLY A 218 -2.53 -6.39 -2.92
C GLY A 218 -3.68 -6.02 -3.85
N LEU A 219 -4.77 -5.47 -3.30
CA LEU A 219 -5.91 -5.00 -4.09
C LEU A 219 -5.54 -3.77 -4.92
N LEU A 220 -4.79 -2.82 -4.34
CA LEU A 220 -4.30 -1.64 -5.06
C LEU A 220 -3.38 -2.04 -6.22
N ILE A 221 -2.44 -2.97 -6.00
CA ILE A 221 -1.57 -3.48 -7.07
C ILE A 221 -2.40 -4.06 -8.23
N LYS A 222 -3.40 -4.90 -7.93
CA LYS A 222 -4.28 -5.48 -8.97
C LYS A 222 -5.06 -4.41 -9.74
N ARG A 223 -5.55 -3.37 -9.05
CA ARG A 223 -6.24 -2.24 -9.69
C ARG A 223 -5.29 -1.37 -10.49
N ALA A 224 -4.09 -1.13 -9.98
CA ALA A 224 -3.05 -0.39 -10.66
C ALA A 224 -2.61 -1.07 -11.97
N VAL A 225 -2.43 -2.40 -11.96
CA VAL A 225 -2.16 -3.16 -13.19
C VAL A 225 -3.24 -2.91 -14.23
N GLY A 226 -4.53 -2.98 -13.86
CA GLY A 226 -5.62 -2.70 -14.78
C GLY A 226 -5.61 -1.27 -15.31
N ALA A 227 -5.43 -0.27 -14.44
CA ALA A 227 -5.39 1.14 -14.83
C ALA A 227 -4.19 1.47 -15.74
N LEU A 228 -3.00 0.96 -15.39
CA LEU A 228 -1.79 1.15 -16.18
C LEU A 228 -1.86 0.43 -17.53
N SER A 229 -2.41 -0.78 -17.58
CA SER A 229 -2.59 -1.49 -18.84
C SER A 229 -3.56 -0.78 -19.79
N ALA A 230 -4.57 -0.12 -19.25
CA ALA A 230 -5.52 0.67 -20.05
C ALA A 230 -4.86 1.96 -20.61
N SER A 231 -4.04 2.65 -19.82
CA SER A 231 -3.34 3.87 -20.24
C SER A 231 -2.07 3.62 -21.07
N HIS A 232 -1.44 2.46 -20.88
CA HIS A 232 -0.20 2.04 -21.55
C HIS A 232 -0.38 0.65 -22.16
N PRO A 233 -1.01 0.53 -23.36
CA PRO A 233 -1.37 -0.77 -23.94
C PRO A 233 -0.18 -1.69 -24.26
N ARG A 234 1.03 -1.13 -24.31
CA ARG A 234 2.26 -1.89 -24.55
C ARG A 234 2.89 -2.47 -23.29
N LEU A 235 2.38 -2.14 -22.08
CA LEU A 235 2.85 -2.75 -20.84
C LEU A 235 2.56 -4.26 -20.85
N SER A 236 3.60 -5.06 -20.69
CA SER A 236 3.52 -6.52 -20.72
C SER A 236 4.19 -7.18 -19.51
N SER A 237 4.88 -6.42 -18.69
CA SER A 237 5.59 -6.91 -17.52
C SER A 237 5.35 -6.01 -16.30
N PHE A 238 5.05 -6.64 -15.17
CA PHE A 238 4.83 -5.98 -13.90
C PHE A 238 5.65 -6.67 -12.82
N ALA A 239 6.33 -5.88 -11.99
CA ALA A 239 7.11 -6.39 -10.87
C ALA A 239 6.88 -5.53 -9.63
N THR A 240 7.09 -6.12 -8.45
CA THR A 240 7.14 -5.42 -7.17
C THR A 240 8.57 -5.40 -6.66
N LEU A 241 8.99 -4.25 -6.13
CA LEU A 241 10.19 -4.14 -5.34
C LEU A 241 9.78 -4.09 -3.87
N SER A 242 10.03 -5.17 -3.15
CA SER A 242 9.60 -5.30 -1.76
C SER A 242 10.79 -5.47 -0.83
N PRO A 243 10.89 -4.67 0.26
CA PRO A 243 11.97 -4.85 1.23
C PRO A 243 11.85 -6.20 1.92
N VAL A 244 12.94 -6.95 1.97
CA VAL A 244 13.03 -8.22 2.71
C VAL A 244 13.32 -7.92 4.17
N ARG A 245 12.26 -7.83 4.97
CA ARG A 245 12.39 -7.53 6.41
C ARG A 245 13.22 -8.58 7.14
N GLY A 246 14.19 -8.09 7.90
CA GLY A 246 15.07 -8.96 8.69
C GLY A 246 16.24 -9.58 7.91
N PHE A 247 16.34 -9.35 6.58
CA PHE A 247 17.42 -9.89 5.75
C PHE A 247 18.81 -9.52 6.29
N ARG A 248 19.05 -8.22 6.59
CA ARG A 248 20.32 -7.77 7.21
C ARG A 248 20.64 -8.54 8.48
N ARG A 249 19.65 -8.69 9.39
CA ARG A 249 19.83 -9.44 10.64
C ARG A 249 20.12 -10.91 10.40
N TRP A 250 19.46 -11.51 9.42
CA TRP A 250 19.70 -12.89 9.02
C TRP A 250 21.12 -13.09 8.48
N VAL A 251 21.57 -12.23 7.56
CA VAL A 251 22.94 -12.27 7.01
C VAL A 251 23.99 -12.14 8.12
N LEU A 252 23.80 -11.20 9.06
CA LEU A 252 24.75 -11.02 10.16
C LEU A 252 24.81 -12.20 11.12
N ARG A 253 23.70 -12.92 11.32
CA ARG A 253 23.64 -14.09 12.21
C ARG A 253 24.19 -15.36 11.55
N HIS A 254 23.92 -15.57 10.27
CA HIS A 254 24.26 -16.78 9.54
C HIS A 254 25.52 -16.62 8.70
N GLY A 255 26.37 -15.71 9.06
CA GLY A 255 27.48 -15.25 8.28
C GLY A 255 28.59 -16.28 7.97
N GLY A 256 28.52 -17.52 8.45
CA GLY A 256 29.42 -18.60 8.03
C GLY A 256 29.17 -19.10 6.60
N THR A 257 27.95 -18.88 6.08
CA THR A 257 27.50 -19.36 4.76
C THR A 257 27.36 -18.25 3.72
N VAL A 258 27.58 -16.99 4.12
CA VAL A 258 27.39 -15.80 3.27
C VAL A 258 28.74 -15.20 2.92
N SER A 259 28.95 -14.82 1.65
CA SER A 259 30.24 -14.25 1.20
C SER A 259 30.64 -13.03 2.03
N ALA A 260 31.96 -12.85 2.24
CA ALA A 260 32.50 -11.70 2.98
C ALA A 260 32.03 -10.35 2.38
N ARG A 261 31.85 -10.32 1.08
CA ARG A 261 31.40 -9.18 0.29
C ARG A 261 29.96 -8.80 0.60
N LEU A 262 29.04 -9.78 0.71
CA LEU A 262 27.66 -9.54 1.10
C LEU A 262 27.58 -9.03 2.55
N ARG A 263 28.44 -9.51 3.45
CA ARG A 263 28.55 -8.99 4.82
C ARG A 263 29.00 -7.53 4.84
N ALA A 264 30.02 -7.17 4.07
CA ALA A 264 30.50 -5.79 3.99
C ALA A 264 29.39 -4.82 3.55
N LEU A 265 28.62 -5.19 2.54
CA LEU A 265 27.47 -4.43 2.06
C LEU A 265 26.35 -4.24 3.11
N VAL A 266 26.03 -5.33 3.82
CA VAL A 266 24.97 -5.32 4.84
C VAL A 266 25.42 -4.58 6.11
N SER A 267 26.73 -4.49 6.36
CA SER A 267 27.31 -3.79 7.53
C SER A 267 27.57 -2.31 7.27
N ALA A 268 27.56 -1.87 6.01
CA ALA A 268 27.76 -0.46 5.67
C ALA A 268 26.64 0.42 6.26
N PRO A 269 26.94 1.65 6.71
CA PRO A 269 25.93 2.62 7.13
C PRO A 269 24.96 2.94 5.99
N ASP A 270 23.72 3.35 6.32
CA ASP A 270 22.67 3.65 5.35
C ASP A 270 22.99 4.81 4.37
N ASP A 271 24.08 5.56 4.60
CA ASP A 271 24.59 6.64 3.73
C ASP A 271 25.26 6.15 2.42
N PHE A 272 25.24 4.85 2.17
CA PHE A 272 25.90 4.21 1.03
C PHE A 272 25.30 4.53 -0.35
N ALA A 273 24.22 5.28 -0.41
CA ALA A 273 23.49 5.61 -1.65
C ALA A 273 24.19 6.66 -2.55
N ALA A 274 25.32 7.26 -2.12
CA ALA A 274 25.90 8.42 -2.79
C ALA A 274 27.24 8.19 -3.52
N ASN A 275 27.75 6.95 -3.58
CA ASN A 275 29.11 6.73 -4.11
C ASN A 275 29.13 5.83 -5.36
N SER A 276 29.62 6.35 -6.49
CA SER A 276 29.69 5.64 -7.79
C SER A 276 30.54 4.35 -7.77
N ALA A 277 31.52 4.25 -6.87
CA ALA A 277 32.31 3.03 -6.66
C ALA A 277 31.44 1.89 -6.08
N ALA A 278 30.42 2.23 -5.28
CA ALA A 278 29.46 1.29 -4.72
C ALA A 278 28.50 0.70 -5.76
N GLU A 279 28.23 1.42 -6.85
CA GLU A 279 27.41 0.92 -7.96
C GLU A 279 28.10 -0.23 -8.70
N THR A 280 29.38 -0.09 -9.02
CA THR A 280 30.14 -1.14 -9.70
C THR A 280 30.31 -2.38 -8.81
N GLU A 281 30.50 -2.18 -7.51
CA GLU A 281 30.62 -3.26 -6.53
C GLU A 281 29.30 -4.00 -6.32
N ARG A 282 28.17 -3.29 -6.42
CA ARG A 282 26.81 -3.83 -6.34
C ARG A 282 26.41 -4.62 -7.58
N GLU A 283 26.78 -4.16 -8.77
CA GLU A 283 26.56 -4.87 -10.05
C GLU A 283 27.31 -6.22 -10.06
N GLN A 284 28.53 -6.23 -9.57
CA GLN A 284 29.35 -7.42 -9.49
C GLN A 284 28.82 -8.43 -8.46
N LEU A 285 28.21 -7.94 -7.38
CA LEU A 285 27.57 -8.78 -6.35
C LEU A 285 26.27 -9.41 -6.82
N LEU A 286 25.51 -8.70 -7.64
CA LEU A 286 24.30 -9.24 -8.28
C LEU A 286 24.67 -10.34 -9.29
N ALA A 287 25.75 -10.17 -10.05
CA ALA A 287 26.28 -11.18 -10.95
C ALA A 287 26.72 -12.44 -10.19
N ASP A 288 27.46 -12.26 -9.07
CA ASP A 288 27.91 -13.36 -8.20
C ASP A 288 26.71 -14.12 -7.57
N LEU A 289 25.62 -13.41 -7.22
CA LEU A 289 24.40 -14.03 -6.67
C LEU A 289 23.62 -14.81 -7.74
N GLU A 290 23.59 -14.35 -8.99
CA GLU A 290 22.97 -15.05 -10.10
C GLU A 290 23.76 -16.33 -10.45
N GLU A 291 25.07 -16.28 -10.44
CA GLU A 291 25.94 -17.43 -10.65
C GLU A 291 25.78 -18.51 -9.56
N HIS A 292 25.70 -18.10 -8.28
CA HIS A 292 25.43 -19.01 -7.15
C HIS A 292 24.02 -19.58 -7.17
N ARG A 293 23.03 -18.84 -7.66
CA ARG A 293 21.66 -19.33 -7.83
C ARG A 293 21.57 -20.46 -8.85
N ALA A 294 22.34 -20.37 -9.91
CA ALA A 294 22.42 -21.44 -10.92
C ALA A 294 23.01 -22.74 -10.37
N GLY A 295 23.97 -22.63 -9.41
CA GLY A 295 24.57 -23.79 -8.73
C GLY A 295 23.71 -24.42 -7.62
N LEU A 296 22.65 -23.74 -7.14
CA LEU A 296 21.76 -24.26 -6.08
C LEU A 296 20.49 -24.94 -6.63
N LEU A 297 20.24 -24.81 -7.93
CA LEU A 297 19.07 -25.37 -8.62
C LEU A 297 19.42 -26.56 -9.54
N GLY A 298 20.68 -26.96 -9.59
CA GLY A 298 21.19 -28.22 -10.18
C GLY A 298 21.52 -29.22 -9.10
#